data_588cbac75aea7e12387d0a1389e2189a
#
_entry.id   588cbac75aea7e12387d0a1389e2189a
#
_cell.length_a   1.000
_cell.length_b   1.000
_cell.length_c   1.000
_cell.angle_alpha   90.00
_cell.angle_beta   90.00
_cell.angle_gamma   90.00
#
_symmetry.space_group_name_H-M   'P 1'
#
loop_
_entity.id
_entity.type
_entity.pdbx_description
1 polymer ?
#
loop_
_entity_poly.entity_id
_entity_poly.type
_entity_poly.pdbx_seq_one_letter_code
_entity_poly.pdbx_strand_id
1 'polypeptide(L)'
;LKASPKNPGKNASPARGGKPSLVYGIFGPDSYQREDFIKRLKKEILPENDSLNFESYPAGTGLSEILNAARTLPFGADRKLVLARDLEKLPAAEIPALEKYLANPSASTVLVLEGTKAPAGKLAALLTQAGELIKAESLKENQVPDWLLDRAREAGRSLSREAALAIADRVGTDLALAFQELEKVMIYTEARIIPAEAVWKTLSSGASGTIWSLFNEIGARNLPGALKTLNRLFAGGDHPIMILGQLAGRIRKLLLTRLLLDQGIAEAQIGKRLKINHPYALQCFCREARAYTQAEIRQGLRDLSELDLKLKRTGLSPYLLLEMYLVRFIPGKSARGPKPPVRN
;
A
#
# COMPACT_ATOMS: atom_id res chain seq x y z
N LEU A 1 7.43 -28.41 -23.87
CA LEU A 1 8.15 -27.29 -23.26
C LEU A 1 7.31 -26.77 -22.07
N LYS A 2 7.76 -27.13 -20.86
CA LYS A 2 7.11 -26.70 -19.60
C LYS A 2 7.37 -25.19 -19.43
N ALA A 3 6.32 -24.38 -19.50
CA ALA A 3 6.38 -22.98 -19.11
C ALA A 3 6.68 -22.91 -17.60
N SER A 4 7.82 -22.37 -17.23
CA SER A 4 8.17 -22.08 -15.86
C SER A 4 7.18 -21.07 -15.27
N PRO A 5 6.74 -21.21 -14.01
CA PRO A 5 5.86 -20.24 -13.38
C PRO A 5 6.56 -18.88 -13.34
N LYS A 6 5.93 -17.87 -13.94
CA LYS A 6 6.42 -16.49 -13.91
C LYS A 6 6.50 -16.01 -12.46
N ASN A 7 7.65 -15.47 -12.11
CA ASN A 7 8.03 -14.99 -10.78
C ASN A 7 6.99 -14.01 -10.21
N PRO A 8 6.54 -14.11 -8.94
CA PRO A 8 5.47 -13.29 -8.35
C PRO A 8 5.77 -11.79 -8.23
N GLY A 9 6.95 -11.34 -8.63
CA GLY A 9 7.34 -9.92 -8.67
C GLY A 9 7.31 -9.27 -10.05
N LYS A 10 7.02 -10.02 -11.12
CA LYS A 10 6.81 -9.42 -12.45
C LYS A 10 5.33 -9.15 -12.62
N ASN A 11 4.96 -7.87 -12.58
CA ASN A 11 3.63 -7.37 -12.92
C ASN A 11 3.11 -8.13 -14.13
N ALA A 12 1.98 -8.82 -13.95
CA ALA A 12 1.22 -9.36 -15.04
C ALA A 12 0.61 -8.18 -15.80
N SER A 13 1.37 -7.57 -16.70
CA SER A 13 0.79 -6.70 -17.72
C SER A 13 0.06 -7.59 -18.70
N PRO A 14 -1.20 -7.27 -19.04
CA PRO A 14 -1.83 -7.84 -20.20
C PRO A 14 -0.88 -7.64 -21.38
N ALA A 15 -0.78 -8.62 -22.25
CA ALA A 15 0.20 -8.81 -23.31
C ALA A 15 1.03 -7.60 -23.73
N ARG A 16 2.31 -7.55 -23.42
CA ARG A 16 3.25 -6.62 -24.07
C ARG A 16 3.37 -7.00 -25.54
N GLY A 17 2.52 -6.40 -26.41
CA GLY A 17 2.64 -6.48 -27.88
C GLY A 17 2.10 -7.75 -28.55
N GLY A 18 1.35 -8.62 -27.86
CA GLY A 18 0.65 -9.78 -28.42
C GLY A 18 -0.87 -9.60 -28.41
N LYS A 19 -1.62 -10.42 -29.17
CA LYS A 19 -3.09 -10.46 -29.01
C LYS A 19 -3.43 -10.87 -27.58
N PRO A 20 -4.35 -10.17 -26.90
CA PRO A 20 -4.78 -10.54 -25.54
C PRO A 20 -5.36 -11.95 -25.53
N SER A 21 -5.13 -12.68 -24.47
CA SER A 21 -5.72 -14.02 -24.25
C SER A 21 -7.25 -13.90 -24.21
N LEU A 22 -7.95 -14.93 -24.66
CA LEU A 22 -9.41 -14.98 -24.54
C LEU A 22 -9.90 -15.35 -23.14
N VAL A 23 -9.02 -15.88 -22.31
CA VAL A 23 -9.33 -16.28 -20.93
C VAL A 23 -8.24 -15.82 -20.00
N TYR A 24 -8.64 -15.18 -18.90
CA TYR A 24 -7.78 -14.81 -17.80
C TYR A 24 -8.34 -15.34 -16.48
N GLY A 25 -7.47 -15.94 -15.67
CA GLY A 25 -7.75 -16.20 -14.26
C GLY A 25 -6.93 -15.26 -13.39
N ILE A 26 -7.56 -14.49 -12.52
CA ILE A 26 -6.84 -13.65 -11.55
C ILE A 26 -7.25 -14.01 -10.12
N PHE A 27 -6.31 -14.56 -9.36
CA PHE A 27 -6.59 -15.13 -8.05
C PHE A 27 -5.55 -14.71 -7.02
N GLY A 28 -5.99 -14.43 -5.81
CA GLY A 28 -5.14 -14.09 -4.68
C GLY A 28 -5.78 -13.11 -3.71
N PRO A 29 -5.20 -12.96 -2.50
CA PRO A 29 -5.79 -12.14 -1.43
C PRO A 29 -5.72 -10.64 -1.68
N ASP A 30 -4.82 -10.16 -2.55
CA ASP A 30 -4.62 -8.74 -2.79
C ASP A 30 -5.69 -8.17 -3.72
N SER A 31 -6.64 -7.46 -3.15
CA SER A 31 -7.77 -6.86 -3.87
C SER A 31 -7.31 -5.77 -4.85
N TYR A 32 -6.30 -4.97 -4.47
CA TYR A 32 -5.80 -3.91 -5.33
C TYR A 32 -5.21 -4.48 -6.63
N GLN A 33 -4.38 -5.53 -6.54
CA GLN A 33 -3.80 -6.15 -7.73
C GLN A 33 -4.86 -6.75 -8.64
N ARG A 34 -5.91 -7.36 -8.09
CA ARG A 34 -7.01 -7.91 -8.88
C ARG A 34 -7.75 -6.81 -9.63
N GLU A 35 -8.19 -5.76 -8.93
CA GLU A 35 -8.94 -4.64 -9.53
C GLU A 35 -8.09 -3.86 -10.55
N ASP A 36 -6.82 -3.62 -10.25
CA ASP A 36 -5.91 -2.92 -11.14
C ASP A 36 -5.67 -3.71 -12.44
N PHE A 37 -5.51 -5.03 -12.36
CA PHE A 37 -5.41 -5.88 -13.55
C PHE A 37 -6.69 -5.81 -14.39
N ILE A 38 -7.86 -5.94 -13.77
CA ILE A 38 -9.15 -5.87 -14.46
C ILE A 38 -9.34 -4.49 -15.12
N LYS A 39 -8.99 -3.40 -14.42
CA LYS A 39 -9.07 -2.04 -14.95
C LYS A 39 -8.17 -1.84 -16.17
N ARG A 40 -6.94 -2.35 -16.13
CA ARG A 40 -6.01 -2.28 -17.26
C ARG A 40 -6.48 -3.11 -18.44
N LEU A 41 -6.93 -4.34 -18.18
CA LEU A 41 -7.46 -5.22 -19.22
C LEU A 41 -8.71 -4.62 -19.88
N LYS A 42 -9.61 -4.00 -19.10
CA LYS A 42 -10.77 -3.28 -19.61
C LYS A 42 -10.35 -2.15 -20.55
N LYS A 43 -9.35 -1.34 -20.15
CA LYS A 43 -8.83 -0.24 -20.98
C LYS A 43 -8.15 -0.72 -22.27
N GLU A 44 -7.57 -1.91 -22.28
CA GLU A 44 -6.91 -2.49 -23.44
C GLU A 44 -7.90 -3.08 -24.45
N ILE A 45 -8.99 -3.69 -23.96
CA ILE A 45 -9.91 -4.46 -24.77
C ILE A 45 -11.09 -3.63 -25.28
N LEU A 46 -11.59 -2.72 -24.43
CA LEU A 46 -12.79 -1.94 -24.74
C LEU A 46 -12.43 -0.50 -25.12
N PRO A 47 -13.17 0.10 -26.09
CA PRO A 47 -13.10 1.54 -26.35
C PRO A 47 -13.36 2.36 -25.08
N GLU A 48 -12.87 3.61 -25.05
CA GLU A 48 -13.16 4.52 -23.95
C GLU A 48 -14.68 4.70 -23.80
N ASN A 49 -15.18 4.53 -22.58
CA ASN A 49 -16.60 4.63 -22.22
C ASN A 49 -17.55 3.54 -22.77
N ASP A 50 -17.04 2.43 -23.28
CA ASP A 50 -17.88 1.31 -23.67
C ASP A 50 -18.35 0.53 -22.43
N SER A 51 -19.55 0.87 -21.95
CA SER A 51 -20.20 0.15 -20.86
C SER A 51 -21.05 -1.01 -21.32
N LEU A 52 -21.44 -1.05 -22.60
CA LEU A 52 -22.34 -2.07 -23.15
C LEU A 52 -21.64 -3.42 -23.35
N ASN A 53 -20.33 -3.38 -23.60
CA ASN A 53 -19.51 -4.56 -23.84
C ASN A 53 -18.70 -4.99 -22.59
N PHE A 54 -19.04 -4.44 -21.41
CA PHE A 54 -18.50 -4.88 -20.12
C PHE A 54 -19.60 -5.42 -19.24
N GLU A 55 -19.56 -6.71 -18.96
CA GLU A 55 -20.49 -7.40 -18.05
C GLU A 55 -19.73 -7.94 -16.83
N SER A 56 -20.20 -7.64 -15.64
CA SER A 56 -19.62 -8.11 -14.37
C SER A 56 -20.65 -8.85 -13.55
N TYR A 57 -20.37 -10.08 -13.23
CA TYR A 57 -21.22 -11.00 -12.52
C TYR A 57 -20.71 -11.17 -11.09
N PRO A 58 -21.53 -10.84 -10.07
CA PRO A 58 -21.15 -10.99 -8.67
C PRO A 58 -21.07 -12.46 -8.23
N ALA A 59 -20.52 -12.68 -7.05
CA ALA A 59 -20.52 -13.98 -6.39
C ALA A 59 -21.92 -14.61 -6.34
N GLY A 60 -21.98 -15.90 -6.66
CA GLY A 60 -23.25 -16.66 -6.60
C GLY A 60 -24.09 -16.61 -7.88
N THR A 61 -23.68 -15.85 -8.91
CA THR A 61 -24.27 -15.96 -10.24
C THR A 61 -23.99 -17.35 -10.82
N GLY A 62 -24.99 -18.03 -11.35
CA GLY A 62 -24.84 -19.34 -11.95
C GLY A 62 -23.90 -19.32 -13.14
N LEU A 63 -23.00 -20.28 -13.22
CA LEU A 63 -21.98 -20.34 -14.29
C LEU A 63 -22.61 -20.37 -15.68
N SER A 64 -23.77 -21.04 -15.85
CA SER A 64 -24.50 -21.10 -17.11
C SER A 64 -24.88 -19.71 -17.64
N GLU A 65 -25.28 -18.80 -16.78
CA GLU A 65 -25.58 -17.41 -17.13
C GLU A 65 -24.33 -16.68 -17.62
N ILE A 66 -23.24 -16.79 -16.86
CA ILE A 66 -21.95 -16.19 -17.21
C ILE A 66 -21.44 -16.71 -18.57
N LEU A 67 -21.50 -18.04 -18.79
CA LEU A 67 -21.06 -18.65 -20.02
C LEU A 67 -21.97 -18.32 -21.22
N ASN A 68 -23.28 -18.14 -20.99
CA ASN A 68 -24.20 -17.64 -22.03
C ASN A 68 -23.82 -16.22 -22.42
N ALA A 69 -23.61 -15.33 -21.46
CA ALA A 69 -23.11 -14.00 -21.71
C ALA A 69 -21.78 -14.02 -22.48
N ALA A 70 -20.85 -14.91 -22.09
CA ALA A 70 -19.57 -15.03 -22.78
C ALA A 70 -19.68 -15.54 -24.25
N ARG A 71 -20.80 -16.17 -24.61
CA ARG A 71 -21.07 -16.64 -25.99
C ARG A 71 -21.82 -15.65 -26.83
N THR A 72 -22.46 -14.64 -26.25
CA THR A 72 -23.15 -13.58 -27.02
C THR A 72 -22.14 -12.69 -27.73
N LEU A 73 -22.51 -12.17 -28.87
CA LEU A 73 -21.68 -11.25 -29.62
C LEU A 73 -21.60 -9.87 -28.94
N PRO A 74 -20.50 -9.14 -29.09
CA PRO A 74 -20.41 -7.75 -28.63
C PRO A 74 -21.36 -6.84 -29.40
N PHE A 75 -21.80 -5.78 -28.75
CA PHE A 75 -22.71 -4.80 -29.35
C PHE A 75 -21.89 -3.65 -29.97
N GLY A 76 -21.85 -3.60 -31.30
CA GLY A 76 -21.17 -2.49 -32.01
C GLY A 76 -19.67 -2.38 -31.80
N ALA A 77 -19.02 -3.42 -31.29
CA ALA A 77 -17.58 -3.46 -31.02
C ALA A 77 -16.97 -4.81 -31.46
N ASP A 78 -15.64 -4.85 -31.58
CA ASP A 78 -14.93 -6.09 -31.95
C ASP A 78 -14.87 -7.11 -30.84
N ARG A 79 -14.90 -6.63 -29.59
CA ARG A 79 -14.72 -7.46 -28.41
C ARG A 79 -15.58 -7.00 -27.23
N LYS A 80 -15.87 -7.95 -26.35
CA LYS A 80 -16.45 -7.71 -25.04
C LYS A 80 -15.66 -8.34 -23.92
N LEU A 81 -15.84 -7.85 -22.70
CA LEU A 81 -15.22 -8.33 -21.49
C LEU A 81 -16.28 -8.83 -20.51
N VAL A 82 -16.22 -10.09 -20.16
CA VAL A 82 -17.09 -10.73 -19.17
C VAL A 82 -16.26 -11.06 -17.94
N LEU A 83 -16.63 -10.50 -16.79
CA LEU A 83 -15.97 -10.69 -15.50
C LEU A 83 -16.84 -11.52 -14.57
N ALA A 84 -16.35 -12.66 -14.14
CA ALA A 84 -16.98 -13.51 -13.14
C ALA A 84 -16.19 -13.42 -11.83
N ARG A 85 -16.87 -12.98 -10.75
CA ARG A 85 -16.25 -12.75 -9.44
C ARG A 85 -16.44 -13.93 -8.48
N ASP A 86 -15.51 -14.09 -7.55
CA ASP A 86 -15.54 -15.08 -6.44
C ASP A 86 -15.71 -16.54 -6.89
N LEU A 87 -15.02 -16.91 -7.95
CA LEU A 87 -15.12 -18.25 -8.55
C LEU A 87 -14.47 -19.37 -7.75
N GLU A 88 -13.80 -19.09 -6.66
CA GLU A 88 -13.32 -20.12 -5.73
C GLU A 88 -14.45 -20.98 -5.13
N LYS A 89 -15.68 -20.51 -5.23
CA LYS A 89 -16.89 -21.22 -4.76
C LYS A 89 -17.63 -21.94 -5.88
N LEU A 90 -16.99 -22.10 -7.05
CA LEU A 90 -17.62 -22.81 -8.17
C LEU A 90 -17.93 -24.26 -7.78
N PRO A 91 -19.23 -24.66 -7.83
CA PRO A 91 -19.61 -26.04 -7.55
C PRO A 91 -18.92 -27.03 -8.50
N ALA A 92 -18.49 -28.17 -7.99
CA ALA A 92 -17.84 -29.20 -8.79
C ALA A 92 -18.69 -29.66 -9.99
N ALA A 93 -20.02 -29.63 -9.83
CA ALA A 93 -20.98 -29.95 -10.89
C ALA A 93 -20.94 -28.98 -12.09
N GLU A 94 -20.45 -27.75 -11.91
CA GLU A 94 -20.36 -26.74 -12.97
C GLU A 94 -19.03 -26.78 -13.73
N ILE A 95 -18.01 -27.46 -13.18
CA ILE A 95 -16.69 -27.59 -13.82
C ILE A 95 -16.76 -28.15 -15.26
N PRO A 96 -17.58 -29.17 -15.56
CA PRO A 96 -17.70 -29.69 -16.93
C PRO A 96 -18.23 -28.65 -17.93
N ALA A 97 -19.14 -27.79 -17.52
CA ALA A 97 -19.68 -26.71 -18.38
C ALA A 97 -18.58 -25.67 -18.68
N LEU A 98 -17.79 -25.31 -17.69
CA LEU A 98 -16.62 -24.42 -17.86
C LEU A 98 -15.58 -25.07 -18.78
N GLU A 99 -15.24 -26.34 -18.57
CA GLU A 99 -14.30 -27.09 -19.41
C GLU A 99 -14.72 -27.07 -20.89
N LYS A 100 -16.01 -27.30 -21.17
CA LYS A 100 -16.56 -27.24 -22.53
C LYS A 100 -16.41 -25.86 -23.16
N TYR A 101 -16.59 -24.78 -22.38
CA TYR A 101 -16.39 -23.42 -22.87
C TYR A 101 -14.91 -23.13 -23.11
N LEU A 102 -14.03 -23.51 -22.18
CA LEU A 102 -12.59 -23.26 -22.25
C LEU A 102 -11.91 -24.02 -23.39
N ALA A 103 -12.47 -25.15 -23.82
CA ALA A 103 -11.99 -25.89 -24.99
C ALA A 103 -12.20 -25.14 -26.30
N ASN A 104 -13.22 -24.27 -26.40
CA ASN A 104 -13.51 -23.46 -27.56
C ASN A 104 -14.12 -22.10 -27.13
N PRO A 105 -13.32 -21.19 -26.59
CA PRO A 105 -13.80 -19.89 -26.12
C PRO A 105 -14.21 -18.99 -27.29
N SER A 106 -15.19 -18.11 -27.04
CA SER A 106 -15.63 -17.13 -28.03
C SER A 106 -14.48 -16.21 -28.44
N ALA A 107 -14.21 -16.09 -29.74
CA ALA A 107 -13.13 -15.26 -30.26
C ALA A 107 -13.32 -13.74 -30.03
N SER A 108 -14.58 -13.30 -29.84
CA SER A 108 -14.95 -11.91 -29.60
C SER A 108 -15.12 -11.58 -28.11
N THR A 109 -14.93 -12.54 -27.20
CA THR A 109 -15.13 -12.33 -25.76
C THR A 109 -13.84 -12.63 -25.00
N VAL A 110 -13.48 -11.73 -24.10
CA VAL A 110 -12.46 -11.99 -23.08
C VAL A 110 -13.17 -12.32 -21.77
N LEU A 111 -12.99 -13.55 -21.30
CA LEU A 111 -13.53 -14.05 -20.03
C LEU A 111 -12.50 -13.89 -18.94
N VAL A 112 -12.83 -13.16 -17.88
CA VAL A 112 -12.01 -13.00 -16.68
C VAL A 112 -12.67 -13.73 -15.51
N LEU A 113 -11.95 -14.64 -14.90
CA LEU A 113 -12.35 -15.39 -13.74
C LEU A 113 -11.55 -14.89 -12.53
N GLU A 114 -12.23 -14.30 -11.54
CA GLU A 114 -11.59 -13.67 -10.40
C GLU A 114 -11.94 -14.39 -9.10
N GLY A 115 -10.98 -14.45 -8.16
CA GLY A 115 -11.22 -14.98 -6.82
C GLY A 115 -10.15 -14.61 -5.81
N THR A 116 -10.51 -14.72 -4.52
CA THR A 116 -9.59 -14.38 -3.41
C THR A 116 -8.61 -15.51 -3.09
N LYS A 117 -8.90 -16.72 -3.51
CA LYS A 117 -8.05 -17.90 -3.31
C LYS A 117 -7.63 -18.51 -4.64
N ALA A 118 -6.39 -18.95 -4.72
CA ALA A 118 -5.91 -19.64 -5.91
C ALA A 118 -6.78 -20.87 -6.20
N PRO A 119 -7.18 -21.09 -7.47
CA PRO A 119 -7.90 -22.28 -7.85
C PRO A 119 -7.02 -23.51 -7.64
N ALA A 120 -7.63 -24.64 -7.30
CA ALA A 120 -6.94 -25.91 -7.08
C ALA A 120 -7.42 -26.99 -8.02
N GLY A 121 -6.67 -28.08 -8.12
CA GLY A 121 -7.04 -29.28 -8.86
C GLY A 121 -7.37 -29.03 -10.34
N LYS A 122 -8.50 -29.56 -10.78
CA LYS A 122 -8.92 -29.53 -12.18
C LYS A 122 -9.12 -28.09 -12.71
N LEU A 123 -9.67 -27.19 -11.91
CA LEU A 123 -9.91 -25.80 -12.30
C LEU A 123 -8.60 -25.06 -12.62
N ALA A 124 -7.57 -25.21 -11.77
CA ALA A 124 -6.26 -24.61 -12.01
C ALA A 124 -5.63 -25.11 -13.33
N ALA A 125 -5.73 -26.43 -13.59
CA ALA A 125 -5.22 -27.03 -14.82
C ALA A 125 -5.93 -26.50 -16.07
N LEU A 126 -7.25 -26.41 -16.03
CA LEU A 126 -8.07 -25.90 -17.13
C LEU A 126 -7.74 -24.45 -17.46
N LEU A 127 -7.64 -23.58 -16.44
CA LEU A 127 -7.31 -22.17 -16.64
C LEU A 127 -5.90 -21.96 -17.19
N THR A 128 -4.93 -22.75 -16.71
CA THR A 128 -3.55 -22.68 -17.21
C THR A 128 -3.43 -23.16 -18.66
N GLN A 129 -4.28 -24.09 -19.07
CA GLN A 129 -4.30 -24.60 -20.45
C GLN A 129 -5.03 -23.67 -21.41
N ALA A 130 -6.14 -23.08 -20.99
CA ALA A 130 -7.02 -22.27 -21.83
C ALA A 130 -6.60 -20.79 -21.96
N GLY A 131 -5.79 -20.30 -21.01
CA GLY A 131 -5.46 -18.88 -20.96
C GLY A 131 -4.31 -18.52 -20.05
N GLU A 132 -4.36 -17.34 -19.47
CA GLU A 132 -3.34 -16.85 -18.55
C GLU A 132 -3.86 -16.88 -17.11
N LEU A 133 -3.06 -17.47 -16.21
CA LEU A 133 -3.33 -17.49 -14.77
C LEU A 133 -2.42 -16.49 -14.05
N ILE A 134 -3.03 -15.47 -13.46
CA ILE A 134 -2.37 -14.37 -12.76
C ILE A 134 -2.55 -14.55 -11.26
N LYS A 135 -1.46 -14.38 -10.53
CA LYS A 135 -1.47 -14.45 -9.07
C LYS A 135 -1.45 -13.06 -8.46
N ALA A 136 -2.51 -12.70 -7.74
CA ALA A 136 -2.64 -11.47 -6.97
C ALA A 136 -2.25 -11.72 -5.50
N GLU A 137 -1.00 -12.11 -5.28
CA GLU A 137 -0.46 -12.41 -3.95
C GLU A 137 -0.06 -11.11 -3.23
N SER A 138 -0.28 -11.05 -1.90
CA SER A 138 0.20 -9.93 -1.11
C SER A 138 1.72 -9.82 -1.18
N LEU A 139 2.20 -8.65 -1.50
CA LEU A 139 3.65 -8.39 -1.55
C LEU A 139 4.22 -8.30 -0.14
N LYS A 140 5.46 -8.77 0.00
CA LYS A 140 6.27 -8.51 1.21
C LYS A 140 6.82 -7.08 1.16
N GLU A 141 7.14 -6.49 2.31
CA GLU A 141 7.68 -5.13 2.40
C GLU A 141 8.87 -4.87 1.47
N ASN A 142 9.78 -5.85 1.34
CA ASN A 142 10.95 -5.74 0.48
C ASN A 142 10.64 -5.81 -1.04
N GLN A 143 9.42 -6.16 -1.42
CA GLN A 143 8.98 -6.25 -2.82
C GLN A 143 8.23 -4.99 -3.28
N VAL A 144 7.68 -4.22 -2.34
CA VAL A 144 6.92 -2.99 -2.65
C VAL A 144 7.75 -1.95 -3.41
N PRO A 145 9.03 -1.71 -3.09
CA PRO A 145 9.86 -0.78 -3.86
C PRO A 145 10.01 -1.18 -5.33
N ASP A 146 10.23 -2.46 -5.62
CA ASP A 146 10.38 -2.95 -7.00
C ASP A 146 9.07 -2.81 -7.77
N TRP A 147 7.94 -3.09 -7.10
CA TRP A 147 6.60 -2.89 -7.66
C TRP A 147 6.34 -1.41 -8.00
N LEU A 148 6.72 -0.46 -7.13
CA LEU A 148 6.61 0.98 -7.39
C LEU A 148 7.45 1.44 -8.58
N LEU A 149 8.67 0.89 -8.73
CA LEU A 149 9.54 1.17 -9.87
C LEU A 149 8.89 0.73 -11.19
N ASP A 150 8.28 -0.45 -11.20
CA ASP A 150 7.58 -0.97 -12.37
C ASP A 150 6.34 -0.13 -12.71
N ARG A 151 5.56 0.29 -11.71
CA ARG A 151 4.41 1.18 -11.89
C ARG A 151 4.78 2.53 -12.47
N ALA A 152 5.87 3.14 -11.98
CA ALA A 152 6.37 4.39 -12.53
C ALA A 152 6.78 4.23 -14.01
N ARG A 153 7.43 3.11 -14.36
CA ARG A 153 7.82 2.81 -15.77
C ARG A 153 6.59 2.62 -16.66
N GLU A 154 5.56 1.95 -16.19
CA GLU A 154 4.29 1.78 -16.93
C GLU A 154 3.63 3.13 -17.23
N ALA A 155 3.76 4.10 -16.32
CA ALA A 155 3.32 5.48 -16.53
C ALA A 155 4.29 6.34 -17.35
N GLY A 156 5.32 5.73 -17.98
CA GLY A 156 6.32 6.46 -18.78
C GLY A 156 7.32 7.29 -17.95
N ARG A 157 7.35 7.07 -16.64
CA ARG A 157 8.20 7.81 -15.69
C ARG A 157 9.29 6.90 -15.11
N SER A 158 10.35 7.49 -14.60
CA SER A 158 11.41 6.78 -13.89
C SER A 158 11.44 7.24 -12.43
N LEU A 159 11.27 6.29 -11.51
CA LEU A 159 11.38 6.53 -10.07
C LEU A 159 12.78 6.08 -9.61
N SER A 160 13.45 6.87 -8.78
CA SER A 160 14.69 6.39 -8.18
C SER A 160 14.40 5.30 -7.14
N ARG A 161 15.35 4.37 -6.94
CA ARG A 161 15.16 3.32 -5.91
C ARG A 161 14.98 3.90 -4.51
N GLU A 162 15.66 4.99 -4.23
CA GLU A 162 15.52 5.72 -2.96
C GLU A 162 14.12 6.29 -2.77
N ALA A 163 13.55 6.87 -3.84
CA ALA A 163 12.18 7.36 -3.84
C ALA A 163 11.16 6.24 -3.63
N ALA A 164 11.36 5.10 -4.28
CA ALA A 164 10.52 3.91 -4.11
C ALA A 164 10.58 3.36 -2.67
N LEU A 165 11.77 3.30 -2.08
CA LEU A 165 11.95 2.92 -0.67
C LEU A 165 11.26 3.89 0.28
N ALA A 166 11.34 5.20 0.00
CA ALA A 166 10.68 6.22 0.82
C ALA A 166 9.16 6.08 0.85
N ILE A 167 8.56 5.77 -0.30
CA ILE A 167 7.11 5.48 -0.37
C ILE A 167 6.81 4.18 0.38
N ALA A 168 7.56 3.10 0.10
CA ALA A 168 7.34 1.80 0.70
C ALA A 168 7.46 1.81 2.24
N ASP A 169 8.45 2.51 2.79
CA ASP A 169 8.63 2.68 4.24
C ASP A 169 7.43 3.38 4.90
N ARG A 170 6.73 4.23 4.15
CA ARG A 170 5.57 4.96 4.63
C ARG A 170 4.28 4.13 4.60
N VAL A 171 4.09 3.37 3.53
CA VAL A 171 2.81 2.69 3.26
C VAL A 171 2.81 1.21 3.66
N GLY A 172 3.99 0.66 3.95
CA GLY A 172 4.13 -0.77 4.22
C GLY A 172 3.78 -1.60 3.00
N THR A 173 2.88 -2.58 3.16
CA THR A 173 2.44 -3.50 2.11
C THR A 173 1.11 -3.12 1.44
N ASP A 174 0.53 -1.97 1.80
CA ASP A 174 -0.72 -1.47 1.20
C ASP A 174 -0.44 -0.90 -0.20
N LEU A 175 -0.73 -1.70 -1.23
CA LEU A 175 -0.47 -1.32 -2.63
C LEU A 175 -1.42 -0.24 -3.15
N ALA A 176 -2.65 -0.14 -2.61
CA ALA A 176 -3.56 0.93 -2.97
C ALA A 176 -3.01 2.28 -2.52
N LEU A 177 -2.58 2.35 -1.27
CA LEU A 177 -1.95 3.55 -0.72
C LEU A 177 -0.59 3.84 -1.39
N ALA A 178 0.21 2.81 -1.69
CA ALA A 178 1.47 2.94 -2.41
C ALA A 178 1.28 3.59 -3.79
N PHE A 179 0.27 3.17 -4.52
CA PHE A 179 -0.05 3.73 -5.83
C PHE A 179 -0.58 5.16 -5.74
N GLN A 180 -1.44 5.46 -4.77
CA GLN A 180 -1.91 6.83 -4.53
C GLN A 180 -0.76 7.79 -4.20
N GLU A 181 0.20 7.36 -3.37
CA GLU A 181 1.38 8.17 -3.07
C GLU A 181 2.25 8.37 -4.32
N LEU A 182 2.43 7.34 -5.14
CA LEU A 182 3.14 7.45 -6.41
C LEU A 182 2.44 8.41 -7.38
N GLU A 183 1.11 8.32 -7.54
CA GLU A 183 0.33 9.23 -8.39
C GLU A 183 0.47 10.68 -7.94
N LYS A 184 0.36 10.96 -6.63
CA LYS A 184 0.57 12.31 -6.09
C LYS A 184 1.94 12.87 -6.45
N VAL A 185 2.98 12.05 -6.34
CA VAL A 185 4.34 12.47 -6.73
C VAL A 185 4.42 12.73 -8.22
N MET A 186 3.81 11.90 -9.05
CA MET A 186 3.78 12.09 -10.50
C MET A 186 3.03 13.35 -10.93
N ILE A 187 2.00 13.74 -10.19
CA ILE A 187 1.28 15.01 -10.42
C ILE A 187 2.12 16.21 -9.94
N TYR A 188 2.82 16.05 -8.81
CA TYR A 188 3.61 17.13 -8.22
C TYR A 188 4.82 17.54 -9.08
N THR A 189 5.42 16.62 -9.81
CA THR A 189 6.60 16.88 -10.64
C THR A 189 6.40 16.40 -12.08
N GLU A 190 6.72 17.25 -13.05
CA GLU A 190 6.69 16.89 -14.47
C GLU A 190 7.97 16.16 -14.92
N ALA A 191 8.99 16.12 -14.08
CA ALA A 191 10.27 15.51 -14.40
C ALA A 191 10.11 14.02 -14.79
N ARG A 192 10.68 13.63 -15.92
CA ARG A 192 10.68 12.22 -16.37
C ARG A 192 11.32 11.30 -15.34
N ILE A 193 12.37 11.76 -14.66
CA ILE A 193 13.03 11.07 -13.55
C ILE A 193 12.54 11.73 -12.26
N ILE A 194 11.77 11.00 -11.47
CA ILE A 194 11.21 11.46 -10.20
C ILE A 194 12.32 11.39 -9.13
N PRO A 195 12.81 12.55 -8.64
CA PRO A 195 13.84 12.57 -7.62
C PRO A 195 13.26 12.23 -6.24
N ALA A 196 14.07 11.64 -5.37
CA ALA A 196 13.67 11.33 -4.00
C ALA A 196 13.19 12.57 -3.23
N GLU A 197 13.76 13.75 -3.52
CA GLU A 197 13.34 15.01 -2.88
C GLU A 197 11.87 15.37 -3.17
N ALA A 198 11.39 15.16 -4.41
CA ALA A 198 9.99 15.38 -4.77
C ALA A 198 9.06 14.46 -3.97
N VAL A 199 9.46 13.19 -3.80
CA VAL A 199 8.74 12.22 -2.96
C VAL A 199 8.67 12.73 -1.52
N TRP A 200 9.79 13.13 -0.93
CA TRP A 200 9.80 13.63 0.45
C TRP A 200 8.94 14.88 0.64
N LYS A 201 8.95 15.80 -0.32
CA LYS A 201 8.10 17.01 -0.28
C LYS A 201 6.62 16.63 -0.31
N THR A 202 6.20 15.74 -1.21
CA THR A 202 4.81 15.30 -1.30
C THR A 202 4.38 14.46 -0.10
N LEU A 203 5.24 13.58 0.38
CA LEU A 203 4.98 12.80 1.60
C LEU A 203 4.84 13.72 2.84
N SER A 204 5.56 14.83 2.90
CA SER A 204 5.50 15.80 4.01
C SER A 204 4.27 16.70 3.94
N SER A 205 3.82 17.06 2.74
CA SER A 205 2.71 18.00 2.50
C SER A 205 1.34 17.33 2.48
N GLY A 206 1.29 16.00 2.46
CA GLY A 206 0.04 15.25 2.36
C GLY A 206 -0.83 15.41 3.60
N ALA A 207 -2.01 16.02 3.42
CA ALA A 207 -3.08 16.16 4.41
C ALA A 207 -3.78 14.83 4.78
N SER A 208 -3.17 13.70 4.50
CA SER A 208 -3.68 12.40 4.92
C SER A 208 -3.45 12.22 6.42
N GLY A 209 -4.51 11.96 7.16
CA GLY A 209 -4.44 11.63 8.59
C GLY A 209 -3.80 10.26 8.83
N THR A 210 -2.55 10.09 8.35
CA THR A 210 -1.77 8.89 8.56
C THR A 210 -0.95 9.02 9.84
N ILE A 211 -0.60 7.89 10.43
CA ILE A 211 0.28 7.85 11.60
C ILE A 211 1.63 8.57 11.35
N TRP A 212 2.10 8.58 10.11
CA TRP A 212 3.31 9.30 9.70
C TRP A 212 3.17 10.82 9.79
N SER A 213 1.97 11.35 9.46
CA SER A 213 1.67 12.77 9.67
C SER A 213 1.75 13.10 11.15
N LEU A 214 1.22 12.22 12.03
CA LEU A 214 1.34 12.37 13.47
C LEU A 214 2.80 12.39 13.92
N PHE A 215 3.66 11.50 13.38
CA PHE A 215 5.09 11.48 13.69
C PHE A 215 5.81 12.77 13.26
N ASN A 216 5.47 13.31 12.08
CA ASN A 216 6.04 14.56 11.61
C ASN A 216 5.67 15.74 12.52
N GLU A 217 4.40 15.80 12.95
CA GLU A 217 3.92 16.84 13.88
C GLU A 217 4.61 16.72 15.25
N ILE A 218 4.78 15.49 15.75
CA ILE A 218 5.55 15.22 16.97
C ILE A 218 7.00 15.68 16.80
N GLY A 219 7.65 15.31 15.70
CA GLY A 219 9.03 15.70 15.40
C GLY A 219 9.23 17.21 15.27
N ALA A 220 8.22 17.92 14.74
CA ALA A 220 8.17 19.38 14.63
C ALA A 220 7.78 20.08 15.96
N ARG A 221 7.43 19.32 16.99
CA ARG A 221 6.83 19.84 18.26
C ARG A 221 5.58 20.68 18.01
N ASN A 222 4.78 20.31 17.01
CA ASN A 222 3.54 20.98 16.64
C ASN A 222 2.34 20.29 17.30
N LEU A 223 2.01 20.66 18.54
CA LEU A 223 0.88 20.08 19.25
C LEU A 223 -0.47 20.25 18.53
N PRO A 224 -0.85 21.46 18.03
CA PRO A 224 -2.11 21.62 17.31
C PRO A 224 -2.22 20.71 16.08
N GLY A 225 -1.14 20.56 15.30
CA GLY A 225 -1.08 19.66 14.16
C GLY A 225 -1.21 18.19 14.57
N ALA A 226 -0.53 17.79 15.64
CA ALA A 226 -0.60 16.44 16.18
C ALA A 226 -2.02 16.06 16.65
N LEU A 227 -2.72 16.95 17.36
CA LEU A 227 -4.11 16.75 17.81
C LEU A 227 -5.07 16.65 16.61
N LYS A 228 -4.92 17.53 15.63
CA LYS A 228 -5.73 17.48 14.40
C LYS A 228 -5.51 16.17 13.64
N THR A 229 -4.27 15.69 13.58
CA THR A 229 -3.93 14.42 12.91
C THR A 229 -4.47 13.23 13.69
N LEU A 230 -4.35 13.23 15.02
CA LEU A 230 -4.94 12.18 15.87
C LEU A 230 -6.45 12.07 15.66
N ASN A 231 -7.17 13.19 15.60
CA ASN A 231 -8.60 13.20 15.34
C ASN A 231 -8.94 12.56 13.97
N ARG A 232 -8.15 12.84 12.93
CA ARG A 232 -8.34 12.24 11.60
C ARG A 232 -8.09 10.74 11.59
N LEU A 233 -7.07 10.25 12.32
CA LEU A 233 -6.81 8.82 12.47
C LEU A 233 -8.01 8.09 13.07
N PHE A 234 -8.58 8.65 14.14
CA PHE A 234 -9.78 8.07 14.76
C PHE A 234 -11.01 8.15 13.85
N ALA A 235 -11.22 9.26 13.16
CA ALA A 235 -12.31 9.41 12.18
C ALA A 235 -12.14 8.44 10.99
N GLY A 236 -10.90 8.07 10.64
CA GLY A 236 -10.57 7.08 9.62
C GLY A 236 -10.72 5.62 10.08
N GLY A 237 -11.06 5.39 11.37
CA GLY A 237 -11.25 4.04 11.91
C GLY A 237 -9.97 3.34 12.38
N ASP A 238 -8.86 4.07 12.49
CA ASP A 238 -7.61 3.48 12.99
C ASP A 238 -7.74 3.00 14.43
N HIS A 239 -7.31 1.77 14.68
CA HIS A 239 -7.46 1.14 15.99
C HIS A 239 -6.48 1.75 17.02
N PRO A 240 -6.95 2.19 18.21
CA PRO A 240 -6.11 2.86 19.22
C PRO A 240 -4.86 2.10 19.64
N ILE A 241 -4.94 0.78 19.76
CA ILE A 241 -3.81 -0.08 20.12
C ILE A 241 -2.74 -0.09 19.05
N MET A 242 -3.14 -0.02 17.75
CA MET A 242 -2.20 0.10 16.65
C MET A 242 -1.48 1.45 16.66
N ILE A 243 -2.21 2.55 16.87
CA ILE A 243 -1.62 3.90 17.02
C ILE A 243 -0.60 3.90 18.16
N LEU A 244 -0.97 3.36 19.32
CA LEU A 244 -0.09 3.26 20.48
C LEU A 244 1.19 2.46 20.17
N GLY A 245 1.05 1.28 19.55
CA GLY A 245 2.18 0.41 19.20
C GLY A 245 3.17 1.10 18.25
N GLN A 246 2.66 1.81 17.26
CA GLN A 246 3.48 2.56 16.30
C GLN A 246 4.15 3.77 16.94
N LEU A 247 3.46 4.51 17.82
CA LEU A 247 4.04 5.59 18.62
C LEU A 247 5.19 5.06 19.49
N ALA A 248 4.97 3.95 20.20
CA ALA A 248 6.00 3.35 21.04
C ALA A 248 7.24 2.93 20.22
N GLY A 249 7.04 2.35 19.06
CA GLY A 249 8.12 2.01 18.14
C GLY A 249 8.90 3.25 17.66
N ARG A 250 8.19 4.32 17.28
CA ARG A 250 8.80 5.59 16.86
C ARG A 250 9.61 6.24 17.97
N ILE A 251 9.05 6.35 19.18
CA ILE A 251 9.71 6.99 20.32
C ILE A 251 10.93 6.18 20.78
N ARG A 252 10.90 4.84 20.73
CA ARG A 252 12.11 4.01 20.99
C ARG A 252 13.22 4.28 19.99
N LYS A 253 12.92 4.35 18.69
CA LYS A 253 13.90 4.71 17.67
C LYS A 253 14.46 6.12 17.90
N LEU A 254 13.61 7.07 18.29
CA LEU A 254 14.02 8.43 18.61
C LEU A 254 15.00 8.47 19.80
N LEU A 255 14.75 7.69 20.86
CA LEU A 255 15.65 7.56 22.00
C LEU A 255 17.01 6.99 21.58
N LEU A 256 17.02 5.91 20.80
CA LEU A 256 18.26 5.30 20.31
C LEU A 256 19.06 6.28 19.45
N THR A 257 18.38 7.03 18.56
CA THR A 257 19.03 8.07 17.75
C THR A 257 19.64 9.14 18.64
N ARG A 258 18.90 9.62 19.67
CA ARG A 258 19.40 10.65 20.59
C ARG A 258 20.63 10.16 21.38
N LEU A 259 20.58 8.94 21.90
CA LEU A 259 21.71 8.34 22.62
C LEU A 259 22.95 8.23 21.76
N LEU A 260 22.81 7.81 20.50
CA LEU A 260 23.93 7.68 19.56
C LEU A 260 24.50 9.06 19.16
N LEU A 261 23.64 10.07 18.99
CA LEU A 261 24.09 11.44 18.74
C LEU A 261 24.86 12.03 19.92
N ASP A 262 24.41 11.78 21.15
CA ASP A 262 25.07 12.26 22.35
C ASP A 262 26.43 11.57 22.61
N GLN A 263 26.61 10.36 22.06
CA GLN A 263 27.91 9.67 22.03
C GLN A 263 28.82 10.15 20.90
N GLY A 264 28.42 11.15 20.10
CA GLY A 264 29.21 11.67 18.98
C GLY A 264 29.27 10.73 17.77
N ILE A 265 28.41 9.72 17.68
CA ILE A 265 28.39 8.79 16.56
C ILE A 265 27.91 9.50 15.30
N ALA A 266 28.64 9.37 14.20
CA ALA A 266 28.30 9.98 12.92
C ALA A 266 26.95 9.50 12.40
N GLU A 267 26.15 10.40 11.82
CA GLU A 267 24.79 10.11 11.33
C GLU A 267 24.74 8.90 10.38
N ALA A 268 25.73 8.76 9.49
CA ALA A 268 25.80 7.61 8.59
C ALA A 268 25.91 6.26 9.32
N GLN A 269 26.60 6.23 10.47
CA GLN A 269 26.69 5.02 11.31
C GLN A 269 25.36 4.78 12.08
N ILE A 270 24.70 5.86 12.50
CA ILE A 270 23.36 5.78 13.11
C ILE A 270 22.38 5.16 12.11
N GLY A 271 22.40 5.62 10.85
CA GLY A 271 21.56 5.07 9.79
C GLY A 271 21.75 3.56 9.63
N LYS A 272 22.97 3.09 9.56
CA LYS A 272 23.31 1.65 9.46
C LYS A 272 22.77 0.85 10.66
N ARG A 273 22.94 1.34 11.90
CA ARG A 273 22.47 0.67 13.12
C ARG A 273 20.95 0.61 13.22
N LEU A 274 20.27 1.67 12.81
CA LEU A 274 18.81 1.78 12.88
C LEU A 274 18.11 1.27 11.59
N LYS A 275 18.90 0.79 10.60
CA LYS A 275 18.42 0.36 9.28
C LYS A 275 17.66 1.46 8.54
N ILE A 276 18.08 2.72 8.72
CA ILE A 276 17.58 3.88 7.99
C ILE A 276 18.53 4.11 6.83
N ASN A 277 18.19 3.59 5.66
CA ASN A 277 19.10 3.58 4.50
C ASN A 277 19.08 4.88 3.70
N HIS A 278 18.08 5.74 3.91
CA HIS A 278 17.93 6.98 3.14
C HIS A 278 18.56 8.19 3.87
N PRO A 279 19.49 8.93 3.24
CA PRO A 279 20.18 10.07 3.88
C PRO A 279 19.22 11.14 4.39
N TYR A 280 18.22 11.52 3.60
CA TYR A 280 17.23 12.53 4.00
C TYR A 280 16.35 12.09 5.16
N ALA A 281 15.87 10.84 5.13
CA ALA A 281 15.10 10.27 6.25
C ALA A 281 15.93 10.26 7.53
N LEU A 282 17.23 9.90 7.40
CA LEU A 282 18.17 9.92 8.51
C LEU A 282 18.37 11.33 9.06
N GLN A 283 18.57 12.34 8.19
CA GLN A 283 18.66 13.74 8.61
C GLN A 283 17.41 14.22 9.33
N CYS A 284 16.22 13.90 8.82
CA CYS A 284 14.95 14.21 9.48
C CYS A 284 14.89 13.57 10.87
N PHE A 285 15.25 12.28 10.98
CA PHE A 285 15.25 11.56 12.24
C PHE A 285 16.25 12.13 13.24
N CYS A 286 17.46 12.46 12.80
CA CYS A 286 18.47 13.10 13.62
C CYS A 286 18.04 14.51 14.08
N ARG A 287 17.41 15.28 13.21
CA ARG A 287 16.84 16.60 13.54
C ARG A 287 15.75 16.49 14.59
N GLU A 288 14.83 15.53 14.45
CA GLU A 288 13.79 15.25 15.43
C GLU A 288 14.40 14.83 16.78
N ALA A 289 15.38 13.93 16.76
CA ALA A 289 16.06 13.49 17.96
C ALA A 289 16.79 14.63 18.70
N ARG A 290 17.34 15.61 17.96
CA ARG A 290 17.93 16.83 18.56
C ARG A 290 16.90 17.77 19.14
N ALA A 291 15.65 17.73 18.70
CA ALA A 291 14.58 18.54 19.23
C ALA A 291 14.15 18.14 20.64
N TYR A 292 14.43 16.90 21.05
CA TYR A 292 14.05 16.37 22.36
C TYR A 292 15.29 16.04 23.20
N THR A 293 15.18 16.18 24.51
CA THR A 293 16.18 15.68 25.47
C THR A 293 15.98 14.19 25.73
N GLN A 294 17.01 13.49 26.18
CA GLN A 294 16.87 12.09 26.61
C GLN A 294 15.81 11.91 27.70
N ALA A 295 15.74 12.87 28.64
CA ALA A 295 14.79 12.83 29.75
C ALA A 295 13.34 12.91 29.24
N GLU A 296 13.04 13.82 28.30
CA GLU A 296 11.72 13.95 27.68
C GLU A 296 11.32 12.65 26.96
N ILE A 297 12.22 12.07 26.15
CA ILE A 297 11.92 10.86 25.40
C ILE A 297 11.70 9.66 26.33
N ARG A 298 12.54 9.53 27.40
CA ARG A 298 12.38 8.47 28.40
C ARG A 298 11.06 8.60 29.17
N GLN A 299 10.68 9.83 29.52
CA GLN A 299 9.39 10.10 30.16
C GLN A 299 8.25 9.73 29.22
N GLY A 300 8.32 10.14 27.93
CA GLY A 300 7.32 9.77 26.95
C GLY A 300 7.14 8.26 26.78
N LEU A 301 8.22 7.46 26.86
CA LEU A 301 8.11 6.00 26.85
C LEU A 301 7.43 5.43 28.10
N ARG A 302 7.69 6.01 29.28
CA ARG A 302 6.99 5.62 30.52
C ARG A 302 5.50 5.93 30.42
N ASP A 303 5.18 7.14 29.96
CA ASP A 303 3.79 7.59 29.80
C ASP A 303 3.02 6.70 28.79
N LEU A 304 3.69 6.25 27.70
CA LEU A 304 3.10 5.27 26.75
C LEU A 304 2.84 3.91 27.40
N SER A 305 3.74 3.45 28.27
CA SER A 305 3.54 2.18 29.01
C SER A 305 2.35 2.27 29.97
N GLU A 306 2.20 3.39 30.67
CA GLU A 306 1.03 3.63 31.53
C GLU A 306 -0.26 3.74 30.73
N LEU A 307 -0.19 4.37 29.55
CA LEU A 307 -1.31 4.52 28.63
C LEU A 307 -1.78 3.16 28.11
N ASP A 308 -0.87 2.25 27.77
CA ASP A 308 -1.20 0.87 27.37
C ASP A 308 -2.00 0.14 28.46
N LEU A 309 -1.57 0.28 29.71
CA LEU A 309 -2.30 -0.30 30.84
C LEU A 309 -3.68 0.32 31.02
N LYS A 310 -3.81 1.64 30.87
CA LYS A 310 -5.10 2.35 30.97
C LYS A 310 -6.04 1.95 29.86
N LEU A 311 -5.58 1.86 28.61
CA LEU A 311 -6.39 1.41 27.47
C LEU A 311 -6.98 0.01 27.66
N LYS A 312 -6.28 -0.87 28.38
CA LYS A 312 -6.70 -2.25 28.64
C LYS A 312 -7.57 -2.42 29.88
N ARG A 313 -7.50 -1.48 30.82
CA ARG A 313 -8.11 -1.65 32.17
C ARG A 313 -9.19 -0.64 32.52
N THR A 314 -9.29 0.47 31.79
CA THR A 314 -10.25 1.53 32.10
C THR A 314 -11.23 1.70 30.96
N GLY A 315 -12.48 2.06 31.27
CA GLY A 315 -13.48 2.43 30.28
C GLY A 315 -13.34 3.85 29.70
N LEU A 316 -12.18 4.49 29.90
CA LEU A 316 -11.93 5.83 29.38
C LEU A 316 -11.80 5.83 27.85
N SER A 317 -12.23 6.92 27.22
CA SER A 317 -12.09 7.09 25.78
C SER A 317 -10.64 6.94 25.33
N PRO A 318 -10.32 6.00 24.43
CA PRO A 318 -8.98 5.83 23.89
C PRO A 318 -8.44 7.10 23.22
N TYR A 319 -9.30 7.87 22.57
CA TYR A 319 -8.96 9.16 21.96
C TYR A 319 -8.44 10.13 23.04
N LEU A 320 -9.19 10.31 24.11
CA LEU A 320 -8.82 11.22 25.21
C LEU A 320 -7.47 10.83 25.83
N LEU A 321 -7.24 9.53 26.02
CA LEU A 321 -5.96 9.05 26.58
C LEU A 321 -4.77 9.35 25.66
N LEU A 322 -4.91 9.17 24.35
CA LEU A 322 -3.86 9.52 23.37
C LEU A 322 -3.67 11.02 23.25
N GLU A 323 -4.75 11.81 23.31
CA GLU A 323 -4.70 13.26 23.33
C GLU A 323 -3.93 13.79 24.54
N MET A 324 -4.24 13.30 25.74
CA MET A 324 -3.52 13.64 26.96
C MET A 324 -2.03 13.27 26.89
N TYR A 325 -1.71 12.15 26.25
CA TYR A 325 -0.33 11.77 26.02
C TYR A 325 0.38 12.80 25.13
N LEU A 326 -0.21 13.18 24.00
CA LEU A 326 0.39 14.18 23.08
C LEU A 326 0.60 15.53 23.76
N VAL A 327 -0.36 15.98 24.56
CA VAL A 327 -0.25 17.24 25.33
C VAL A 327 0.92 17.19 26.32
N ARG A 328 1.18 16.05 26.94
CA ARG A 328 2.32 15.89 27.86
C ARG A 328 3.64 15.74 27.14
N PHE A 329 3.67 14.99 26.04
CA PHE A 329 4.89 14.67 25.31
C PHE A 329 5.40 15.82 24.43
N ILE A 330 4.49 16.64 23.89
CA ILE A 330 4.81 17.81 23.05
C ILE A 330 4.65 19.09 23.89
N PRO A 331 5.66 19.51 24.68
CA PRO A 331 5.54 20.71 25.47
C PRO A 331 5.33 21.94 24.57
N GLY A 332 4.37 22.77 24.94
CA GLY A 332 4.12 24.04 24.25
C GLY A 332 5.37 24.93 24.22
N LYS A 333 5.45 25.84 23.25
CA LYS A 333 6.60 26.77 23.06
C LYS A 333 6.99 27.56 24.31
N SER A 334 6.13 27.60 25.33
CA SER A 334 6.30 28.37 26.56
C SER A 334 7.22 27.72 27.62
N ALA A 335 7.64 26.47 27.47
CA ALA A 335 8.39 25.73 28.49
C ALA A 335 9.92 25.74 28.28
N ARG A 336 10.45 26.61 27.45
CA ARG A 336 11.90 26.81 27.37
C ARG A 336 12.36 27.72 28.51
N GLY A 337 12.80 27.11 29.59
CA GLY A 337 13.64 27.81 30.56
C GLY A 337 14.90 28.37 29.89
N PRO A 338 15.55 29.42 30.48
CA PRO A 338 16.69 30.07 29.88
C PRO A 338 17.82 29.07 29.63
N LYS A 339 18.46 29.17 28.44
CA LYS A 339 19.68 28.43 28.12
C LYS A 339 20.71 28.61 29.25
N PRO A 340 21.32 27.55 29.78
CA PRO A 340 22.44 27.70 30.70
C PRO A 340 23.57 28.47 29.98
N PRO A 341 24.29 29.37 30.71
CA PRO A 341 25.37 30.15 30.12
C PRO A 341 26.46 29.20 29.63
N VAL A 342 26.96 29.47 28.43
CA VAL A 342 28.14 28.83 27.86
C VAL A 342 29.31 29.22 28.79
N ARG A 343 29.88 28.24 29.49
CA ARG A 343 31.19 28.43 30.17
C ARG A 343 32.26 28.44 29.07
N ASN A 344 32.93 29.60 28.98
CA ASN A 344 34.21 29.75 28.24
C ASN A 344 35.27 28.86 28.85
#